data_3c83043a48a06b3ef5f3eb490aff7195
#
_entry.id   3c83043a48a06b3ef5f3eb490aff7195
#
_cell.length_a   1.000
_cell.length_b   1.000
_cell.length_c   1.000
_cell.angle_alpha   90.00
_cell.angle_beta   90.00
_cell.angle_gamma   90.00
#
_symmetry.space_group_name_H-M   'P 1'
#
loop_
_entity.id
_entity.type
_entity.pdbx_description
1 polymer ?
#
loop_
_entity_poly.entity_id
_entity_poly.type
_entity_poly.pdbx_seq_one_letter_code
_entity_poly.pdbx_strand_id
1 'polypeptide(L)'
;FRSFSKNAGFTGVRLGFTVIPKDLKSGDVSLHALWARRHGTKYNGAPYIVQRAGEAVYSAAGKAQLKEQVAYYMNNAQYILKGLQEAGFTVSGGVNAPYIWLKAPNGMTSWEFFDYLLENVNVVGTPGSGFGPSGEHYFRLTAFGSYENTVEAVDRLKKIRL
;
A
#
# COMPACT_ATOMS: atom_id res chain seq x y z
N PHE A 1 -15.75 -6.06 0.62
CA PHE A 1 -15.06 -4.95 -0.05
C PHE A 1 -13.75 -5.44 -0.66
N ARG A 2 -13.46 -5.02 -1.88
CA ARG A 2 -12.22 -5.35 -2.56
C ARG A 2 -11.69 -4.12 -3.31
N SER A 3 -10.38 -3.91 -3.30
CA SER A 3 -9.71 -2.87 -4.09
C SER A 3 -8.75 -3.52 -5.07
N PHE A 4 -8.67 -2.98 -6.28
CA PHE A 4 -7.69 -3.37 -7.29
C PHE A 4 -6.41 -2.52 -7.22
N SER A 5 -6.38 -1.50 -6.34
CA SER A 5 -5.27 -0.54 -6.28
C SER A 5 -3.92 -1.19 -6.06
N LYS A 6 -3.82 -2.15 -5.14
CA LYS A 6 -2.52 -2.73 -4.73
C LYS A 6 -2.26 -4.11 -5.33
N ASN A 7 -3.30 -4.92 -5.51
CA ASN A 7 -3.13 -6.27 -6.06
C ASN A 7 -3.10 -6.31 -7.59
N ALA A 8 -3.61 -5.27 -8.27
CA ALA A 8 -3.68 -5.20 -9.74
C ALA A 8 -3.02 -3.94 -10.32
N GLY A 9 -2.36 -3.13 -9.49
CA GLY A 9 -1.72 -1.89 -9.96
C GLY A 9 -2.70 -0.79 -10.37
N PHE A 10 -3.98 -0.88 -10.01
CA PHE A 10 -5.03 0.06 -10.43
C PHE A 10 -5.11 1.33 -9.57
N THR A 11 -4.03 1.71 -8.92
CA THR A 11 -4.02 2.91 -8.05
C THR A 11 -4.45 4.17 -8.81
N GLY A 12 -3.97 4.37 -10.03
CA GLY A 12 -4.36 5.49 -10.91
C GLY A 12 -5.66 5.26 -11.68
N VAL A 13 -6.04 4.01 -11.91
CA VAL A 13 -7.24 3.63 -12.68
C VAL A 13 -8.52 3.73 -11.86
N ARG A 14 -8.43 3.58 -10.52
CA ARG A 14 -9.53 3.75 -9.57
C ARG A 14 -10.65 2.71 -9.68
N LEU A 15 -10.38 1.47 -9.27
CA LEU A 15 -11.38 0.42 -9.26
C LEU A 15 -11.42 -0.33 -7.92
N GLY A 16 -12.61 -0.61 -7.47
CA GLY A 16 -12.93 -1.49 -6.36
C GLY A 16 -14.35 -2.03 -6.52
N PHE A 17 -14.72 -3.02 -5.73
CA PHE A 17 -16.08 -3.52 -5.68
C PHE A 17 -16.52 -3.91 -4.28
N THR A 18 -17.81 -3.92 -4.08
CA THR A 18 -18.49 -4.38 -2.88
C THR A 18 -19.49 -5.47 -3.25
N VAL A 19 -19.45 -6.57 -2.53
CA VAL A 19 -20.47 -7.62 -2.61
C VAL A 19 -21.33 -7.55 -1.37
N ILE A 20 -22.63 -7.38 -1.56
CA ILE A 20 -23.64 -7.43 -0.50
C ILE A 20 -24.64 -8.53 -0.88
N PRO A 21 -24.65 -9.66 -0.18
CA PRO A 21 -25.59 -10.75 -0.43
C PRO A 21 -27.04 -10.26 -0.33
N LYS A 22 -27.93 -10.81 -1.17
CA LYS A 22 -29.34 -10.40 -1.20
C LYS A 22 -30.12 -10.78 0.06
N ASP A 23 -29.69 -11.81 0.74
CA ASP A 23 -30.23 -12.34 1.99
C ASP A 23 -29.74 -11.59 3.24
N LEU A 24 -28.71 -10.73 3.10
CA LEU A 24 -28.18 -9.96 4.20
C LEU A 24 -29.16 -8.85 4.62
N LYS A 25 -29.62 -8.92 5.88
CA LYS A 25 -30.61 -8.01 6.46
C LYS A 25 -30.15 -7.46 7.80
N SER A 26 -30.71 -6.31 8.17
CA SER A 26 -30.69 -5.78 9.54
C SER A 26 -32.15 -5.58 9.97
N GLY A 27 -32.65 -6.45 10.85
CA GLY A 27 -34.09 -6.63 11.07
C GLY A 27 -34.78 -7.01 9.74
N ASP A 28 -35.83 -6.31 9.37
CA ASP A 28 -36.57 -6.53 8.13
C ASP A 28 -35.98 -5.77 6.93
N VAL A 29 -34.91 -5.01 7.12
CA VAL A 29 -34.34 -4.15 6.09
C VAL A 29 -33.28 -4.89 5.29
N SER A 30 -33.44 -4.99 3.96
CA SER A 30 -32.44 -5.54 3.05
C SER A 30 -31.27 -4.57 2.86
N LEU A 31 -30.07 -4.98 3.31
CA LEU A 31 -28.86 -4.18 3.11
C LEU A 31 -28.46 -4.09 1.65
N HIS A 32 -28.75 -5.13 0.85
CA HIS A 32 -28.53 -5.11 -0.60
C HIS A 32 -29.38 -4.03 -1.28
N ALA A 33 -30.66 -3.93 -0.93
CA ALA A 33 -31.56 -2.92 -1.51
C ALA A 33 -31.14 -1.49 -1.14
N LEU A 34 -30.78 -1.27 0.12
CA LEU A 34 -30.24 0.01 0.59
C LEU A 34 -28.97 0.41 -0.14
N TRP A 35 -28.02 -0.53 -0.28
CA TRP A 35 -26.77 -0.28 -0.98
C TRP A 35 -27.01 0.02 -2.47
N ALA A 36 -27.84 -0.77 -3.15
CA ALA A 36 -28.16 -0.56 -4.56
C ALA A 36 -28.73 0.83 -4.81
N ARG A 37 -29.70 1.26 -3.97
CA ARG A 37 -30.28 2.60 -4.03
C ARG A 37 -29.22 3.69 -3.79
N ARG A 38 -28.42 3.56 -2.72
CA ARG A 38 -27.37 4.54 -2.40
C ARG A 38 -26.34 4.64 -3.52
N HIS A 39 -25.85 3.50 -4.00
CA HIS A 39 -24.86 3.45 -5.06
C HIS A 39 -25.39 4.08 -6.35
N GLY A 40 -26.58 3.69 -6.80
CA GLY A 40 -27.19 4.20 -8.03
C GLY A 40 -27.57 5.69 -7.98
N THR A 41 -27.76 6.27 -6.77
CA THR A 41 -28.12 7.69 -6.64
C THR A 41 -26.90 8.60 -6.34
N LYS A 42 -25.84 8.07 -5.76
CA LYS A 42 -24.65 8.85 -5.37
C LYS A 42 -23.47 8.69 -6.32
N TYR A 43 -23.38 7.54 -6.97
CA TYR A 43 -22.26 7.20 -7.83
C TYR A 43 -22.70 6.15 -8.86
N ASN A 44 -22.77 6.49 -10.12
CA ASN A 44 -23.28 5.60 -11.16
C ASN A 44 -22.37 4.44 -11.57
N GLY A 45 -21.25 4.27 -10.88
CA GLY A 45 -20.25 3.22 -11.13
C GLY A 45 -18.97 3.74 -11.76
N ALA A 46 -17.96 2.87 -11.80
CA ALA A 46 -16.71 3.14 -12.50
C ALA A 46 -16.92 3.18 -14.03
N PRO A 47 -16.06 3.87 -14.79
CA PRO A 47 -16.12 3.84 -16.25
C PRO A 47 -16.12 2.40 -16.79
N TYR A 48 -16.90 2.15 -17.85
CA TYR A 48 -17.07 0.79 -18.40
C TYR A 48 -15.73 0.12 -18.78
N ILE A 49 -14.82 0.87 -19.40
CA ILE A 49 -13.50 0.37 -19.78
C ILE A 49 -12.69 -0.11 -18.55
N VAL A 50 -12.82 0.59 -17.43
CA VAL A 50 -12.17 0.23 -16.18
C VAL A 50 -12.78 -1.03 -15.58
N GLN A 51 -14.12 -1.19 -15.68
CA GLN A 51 -14.80 -2.41 -15.24
C GLN A 51 -14.36 -3.62 -16.07
N ARG A 52 -14.22 -3.48 -17.39
CA ARG A 52 -13.70 -4.54 -18.28
C ARG A 52 -12.25 -4.91 -17.97
N ALA A 53 -11.41 -3.91 -17.65
CA ALA A 53 -10.06 -4.17 -17.17
C ALA A 53 -10.05 -4.96 -15.86
N GLY A 54 -10.95 -4.63 -14.93
CA GLY A 54 -11.12 -5.37 -13.67
C GLY A 54 -11.58 -6.81 -13.87
N GLU A 55 -12.44 -7.07 -14.85
CA GLU A 55 -12.85 -8.42 -15.23
C GLU A 55 -11.66 -9.22 -15.80
N ALA A 56 -10.86 -8.61 -16.67
CA ALA A 56 -9.68 -9.23 -17.26
C ALA A 56 -8.64 -9.70 -16.23
N VAL A 57 -8.58 -9.04 -15.07
CA VAL A 57 -7.73 -9.44 -13.92
C VAL A 57 -7.99 -10.90 -13.48
N TYR A 58 -9.21 -11.39 -13.64
CA TYR A 58 -9.60 -12.74 -13.23
C TYR A 58 -9.40 -13.81 -14.31
N SER A 59 -9.01 -13.42 -15.52
CA SER A 59 -8.62 -14.37 -16.57
C SER A 59 -7.34 -15.12 -16.18
N ALA A 60 -7.03 -16.22 -16.85
CA ALA A 60 -5.79 -16.96 -16.63
C ALA A 60 -4.54 -16.09 -16.88
N ALA A 61 -4.54 -15.31 -17.98
CA ALA A 61 -3.46 -14.39 -18.30
C ALA A 61 -3.35 -13.25 -17.27
N GLY A 62 -4.47 -12.65 -16.88
CA GLY A 62 -4.49 -11.60 -15.86
C GLY A 62 -3.94 -12.06 -14.53
N LYS A 63 -4.33 -13.25 -14.05
CA LYS A 63 -3.80 -13.84 -12.81
C LYS A 63 -2.29 -14.09 -12.88
N ALA A 64 -1.78 -14.56 -14.02
CA ALA A 64 -0.34 -14.78 -14.22
C ALA A 64 0.42 -13.45 -14.12
N GLN A 65 -0.01 -12.42 -14.85
CA GLN A 65 0.58 -11.08 -14.82
C GLN A 65 0.57 -10.46 -13.41
N LEU A 66 -0.55 -10.60 -12.68
CA LEU A 66 -0.64 -10.10 -11.32
C LEU A 66 0.32 -10.80 -10.37
N LYS A 67 0.51 -12.11 -10.52
CA LYS A 67 1.47 -12.86 -9.71
C LYS A 67 2.89 -12.33 -9.90
N GLU A 68 3.28 -12.07 -11.13
CA GLU A 68 4.59 -11.49 -11.46
C GLU A 68 4.75 -10.07 -10.89
N GLN A 69 3.74 -9.22 -11.07
CA GLN A 69 3.75 -7.86 -10.54
C GLN A 69 3.85 -7.82 -9.02
N VAL A 70 3.06 -8.64 -8.32
CA VAL A 70 3.10 -8.72 -6.86
C VAL A 70 4.45 -9.26 -6.41
N ALA A 71 5.00 -10.28 -7.09
CA ALA A 71 6.33 -10.80 -6.78
C ALA A 71 7.41 -9.72 -6.92
N TYR A 72 7.34 -8.88 -7.95
CA TYR A 72 8.25 -7.74 -8.11
C TYR A 72 8.22 -6.79 -6.92
N TYR A 73 7.03 -6.37 -6.48
CA TYR A 73 6.90 -5.49 -5.31
C TYR A 73 7.38 -6.17 -4.02
N MET A 74 7.09 -7.45 -3.85
CA MET A 74 7.53 -8.19 -2.66
C MET A 74 9.05 -8.40 -2.63
N ASN A 75 9.69 -8.58 -3.79
CA ASN A 75 11.15 -8.63 -3.89
C ASN A 75 11.79 -7.30 -3.47
N ASN A 76 11.24 -6.17 -3.94
CA ASN A 76 11.66 -4.85 -3.49
C ASN A 76 11.48 -4.69 -1.97
N ALA A 77 10.35 -5.15 -1.42
CA ALA A 77 10.08 -5.07 0.00
C ALA A 77 11.10 -5.86 0.83
N GLN A 78 11.45 -7.07 0.37
CA GLN A 78 12.49 -7.88 1.03
C GLN A 78 13.87 -7.24 0.95
N TYR A 79 14.20 -6.61 -0.18
CA TYR A 79 15.45 -5.86 -0.31
C TYR A 79 15.53 -4.69 0.67
N ILE A 80 14.46 -3.89 0.78
CA ILE A 80 14.37 -2.80 1.76
C ILE A 80 14.48 -3.34 3.18
N LEU A 81 13.69 -4.36 3.53
CA LEU A 81 13.67 -4.95 4.87
C LEU A 81 15.06 -5.41 5.29
N LYS A 82 15.72 -6.22 4.45
CA LYS A 82 17.07 -6.72 4.72
C LYS A 82 18.09 -5.60 4.84
N GLY A 83 18.08 -4.64 3.92
CA GLY A 83 19.03 -3.53 3.92
C GLY A 83 18.92 -2.65 5.16
N LEU A 84 17.70 -2.40 5.64
CA LEU A 84 17.48 -1.64 6.87
C LEU A 84 17.86 -2.42 8.13
N GLN A 85 17.61 -3.73 8.17
CA GLN A 85 18.05 -4.60 9.26
C GLN A 85 19.59 -4.63 9.36
N GLU A 86 20.28 -4.76 8.23
CA GLU A 86 21.75 -4.71 8.15
C GLU A 86 22.30 -3.35 8.62
N ALA A 87 21.57 -2.27 8.42
CA ALA A 87 21.90 -0.92 8.88
C ALA A 87 21.56 -0.67 10.36
N GLY A 88 21.00 -1.66 11.07
CA GLY A 88 20.69 -1.56 12.50
C GLY A 88 19.33 -0.97 12.83
N PHE A 89 18.47 -0.69 11.82
CA PHE A 89 17.12 -0.18 12.07
C PHE A 89 16.18 -1.24 12.64
N THR A 90 15.29 -0.82 13.51
CA THR A 90 14.15 -1.64 13.94
C THR A 90 13.05 -1.54 12.91
N VAL A 91 12.77 -2.62 12.19
CA VAL A 91 11.81 -2.67 11.08
C VAL A 91 10.85 -3.84 11.19
N SER A 92 9.66 -3.66 10.63
CA SER A 92 8.63 -4.70 10.51
C SER A 92 7.85 -4.55 9.20
N GLY A 93 7.06 -5.56 8.84
CA GLY A 93 6.30 -5.57 7.57
C GLY A 93 7.10 -6.19 6.42
N GLY A 94 6.74 -5.89 5.18
CA GLY A 94 7.39 -6.40 3.98
C GLY A 94 7.17 -7.90 3.68
N VAL A 95 6.35 -8.62 4.44
CA VAL A 95 6.09 -10.06 4.30
C VAL A 95 4.78 -10.33 3.57
N ASN A 96 3.67 -9.73 4.01
CA ASN A 96 2.34 -9.94 3.45
C ASN A 96 1.83 -8.75 2.62
N ALA A 97 2.58 -7.66 2.61
CA ALA A 97 2.27 -6.44 1.87
C ALA A 97 3.57 -5.67 1.59
N PRO A 98 3.65 -4.91 0.48
CA PRO A 98 4.85 -4.18 0.09
C PRO A 98 4.99 -2.86 0.88
N TYR A 99 4.84 -2.94 2.18
CA TYR A 99 5.01 -1.83 3.14
C TYR A 99 5.95 -2.24 4.26
N ILE A 100 6.88 -1.36 4.58
CA ILE A 100 7.83 -1.54 5.68
C ILE A 100 7.61 -0.42 6.69
N TRP A 101 7.45 -0.78 7.95
CA TRP A 101 7.48 0.13 9.08
C TRP A 101 8.87 0.17 9.68
N LEU A 102 9.36 1.36 9.87
CA LEU A 102 10.67 1.69 10.40
C LEU A 102 10.48 2.51 11.67
N LYS A 103 11.07 2.10 12.78
CA LYS A 103 11.10 2.92 13.99
C LYS A 103 12.12 4.05 13.81
N ALA A 104 11.69 5.28 14.04
CA ALA A 104 12.58 6.43 13.98
C ALA A 104 13.70 6.28 15.03
N PRO A 105 14.96 6.52 14.66
CA PRO A 105 16.08 6.38 15.58
C PRO A 105 16.13 7.53 16.59
N ASN A 106 16.89 7.34 17.67
CA ASN A 106 17.23 8.39 18.66
C ASN A 106 16.02 9.11 19.28
N GLY A 107 14.84 8.44 19.31
CA GLY A 107 13.61 9.03 19.87
C GLY A 107 12.99 10.13 19.02
N MET A 108 13.42 10.31 17.77
CA MET A 108 12.83 11.30 16.86
C MET A 108 11.32 11.06 16.70
N THR A 109 10.56 12.13 16.58
CA THR A 109 9.18 12.09 16.13
C THR A 109 9.11 11.66 14.66
N SER A 110 7.92 11.27 14.21
CA SER A 110 7.72 10.87 12.81
C SER A 110 8.07 11.97 11.81
N TRP A 111 7.81 13.24 12.18
CA TRP A 111 8.10 14.38 11.32
C TRP A 111 9.56 14.82 11.38
N GLU A 112 10.20 14.82 12.54
CA GLU A 112 11.65 15.07 12.63
C GLU A 112 12.45 14.08 11.80
N PHE A 113 12.02 12.80 11.80
CA PHE A 113 12.67 11.80 10.97
C PHE A 113 12.38 11.97 9.47
N PHE A 114 11.18 12.45 9.11
CA PHE A 114 10.87 12.83 7.72
C PHE A 114 11.82 13.93 7.21
N ASP A 115 11.95 15.02 7.96
CA ASP A 115 12.81 16.15 7.61
C ASP A 115 14.27 15.68 7.52
N TYR A 116 14.72 14.89 8.50
CA TYR A 116 16.06 14.32 8.50
C TYR A 116 16.36 13.48 7.24
N LEU A 117 15.42 12.60 6.84
CA LEU A 117 15.57 11.78 5.64
C LEU A 117 15.59 12.61 4.37
N LEU A 118 14.74 13.61 4.28
CA LEU A 118 14.68 14.49 3.12
C LEU A 118 15.97 15.28 2.95
N GLU A 119 16.46 15.90 4.02
CA GLU A 119 17.61 16.82 3.98
C GLU A 119 18.95 16.07 3.84
N ASN A 120 19.11 14.93 4.51
CA ASN A 120 20.39 14.26 4.60
C ASN A 120 20.61 13.12 3.60
N VAL A 121 19.52 12.46 3.17
CA VAL A 121 19.62 11.29 2.27
C VAL A 121 18.73 11.36 1.05
N ASN A 122 17.92 12.41 0.92
CA ASN A 122 16.97 12.62 -0.20
C ASN A 122 16.04 11.41 -0.41
N VAL A 123 15.52 10.86 0.69
CA VAL A 123 14.54 9.78 0.69
C VAL A 123 13.22 10.27 1.28
N VAL A 124 12.14 10.03 0.57
CA VAL A 124 10.78 10.43 0.98
C VAL A 124 9.95 9.19 1.29
N GLY A 125 9.27 9.21 2.41
CA GLY A 125 8.29 8.20 2.82
C GLY A 125 7.13 8.84 3.57
N THR A 126 6.43 8.09 4.40
CA THR A 126 5.25 8.60 5.11
C THR A 126 5.48 8.60 6.61
N PRO A 127 5.39 9.78 7.29
CA PRO A 127 5.43 9.82 8.75
C PRO A 127 4.32 8.94 9.35
N GLY A 128 4.69 8.14 10.35
CA GLY A 128 3.75 7.19 10.96
C GLY A 128 2.60 7.87 11.70
N SER A 129 2.83 9.06 12.27
CA SER A 129 1.79 9.88 12.90
C SER A 129 0.60 10.20 11.97
N GLY A 130 0.81 10.21 10.64
CA GLY A 130 -0.26 10.33 9.65
C GLY A 130 -1.27 9.17 9.64
N PHE A 131 -0.97 8.07 10.33
CA PHE A 131 -1.86 6.90 10.49
C PHE A 131 -2.53 6.84 11.87
N GLY A 132 -2.34 7.87 12.69
CA GLY A 132 -2.88 7.98 14.03
C GLY A 132 -1.81 7.98 15.13
N PRO A 133 -2.21 8.21 16.41
CA PRO A 133 -1.26 8.37 17.51
C PRO A 133 -0.30 7.19 17.71
N SER A 134 -0.76 5.96 17.47
CA SER A 134 0.07 4.76 17.58
C SER A 134 1.19 4.67 16.53
N GLY A 135 1.13 5.51 15.49
CA GLY A 135 2.17 5.61 14.47
C GLY A 135 3.27 6.61 14.80
N GLU A 136 3.16 7.35 15.92
CA GLU A 136 4.21 8.28 16.33
C GLU A 136 5.53 7.55 16.60
N HIS A 137 6.64 8.17 16.26
CA HIS A 137 7.99 7.58 16.25
C HIS A 137 8.20 6.46 15.23
N TYR A 138 7.28 6.30 14.27
CA TYR A 138 7.42 5.36 13.17
C TYR A 138 7.40 6.08 11.83
N PHE A 139 7.89 5.37 10.81
CA PHE A 139 7.94 5.85 9.44
C PHE A 139 7.61 4.70 8.49
N ARG A 140 6.79 4.95 7.47
CA ARG A 140 6.40 3.92 6.51
C ARG A 140 7.09 4.11 5.18
N LEU A 141 7.80 3.08 4.72
CA LEU A 141 8.32 2.95 3.38
C LEU A 141 7.41 2.06 2.52
N THR A 142 7.45 2.27 1.22
CA THR A 142 6.70 1.48 0.23
C THR A 142 7.65 0.89 -0.81
N ALA A 143 7.29 -0.28 -1.33
CA ALA A 143 8.11 -1.03 -2.29
C ALA A 143 7.51 -1.03 -3.71
N PHE A 144 6.71 -0.01 -4.06
CA PHE A 144 6.06 0.11 -5.38
C PHE A 144 6.91 0.80 -6.44
N GLY A 145 8.08 1.31 -6.09
CA GLY A 145 9.00 1.96 -7.00
C GLY A 145 9.73 0.97 -7.92
N SER A 146 10.60 1.51 -8.80
CA SER A 146 11.50 0.66 -9.57
C SER A 146 12.54 -0.01 -8.67
N TYR A 147 13.10 -1.12 -9.13
CA TYR A 147 14.15 -1.83 -8.38
C TYR A 147 15.39 -0.95 -8.20
N GLU A 148 15.78 -0.24 -9.25
CA GLU A 148 16.96 0.64 -9.24
C GLU A 148 16.81 1.76 -8.20
N ASN A 149 15.67 2.44 -8.18
CA ASN A 149 15.39 3.48 -7.18
C ASN A 149 15.30 2.90 -5.76
N THR A 150 14.81 1.66 -5.64
CA THR A 150 14.77 0.95 -4.35
C THR A 150 16.16 0.66 -3.82
N VAL A 151 17.06 0.16 -4.66
CA VAL A 151 18.46 -0.08 -4.32
C VAL A 151 19.14 1.22 -3.89
N GLU A 152 19.02 2.26 -4.70
CA GLU A 152 19.60 3.57 -4.39
C GLU A 152 19.10 4.15 -3.07
N ALA A 153 17.80 4.07 -2.80
CA ALA A 153 17.22 4.54 -1.55
C ALA A 153 17.78 3.76 -0.35
N VAL A 154 17.88 2.44 -0.43
CA VAL A 154 18.45 1.60 0.63
C VAL A 154 19.92 1.93 0.87
N ASP A 155 20.70 2.13 -0.19
CA ASP A 155 22.12 2.48 -0.09
C ASP A 155 22.34 3.87 0.57
N ARG A 156 21.41 4.80 0.34
CA ARG A 156 21.39 6.10 1.02
C ARG A 156 21.04 5.96 2.51
N LEU A 157 20.00 5.15 2.81
CA LEU A 157 19.57 4.89 4.19
C LEU A 157 20.65 4.18 5.01
N LYS A 158 21.45 3.30 4.42
CA LYS A 158 22.60 2.64 5.08
C LYS A 158 23.72 3.60 5.51
N LYS A 159 23.75 4.80 4.96
CA LYS A 159 24.74 5.83 5.34
C LYS A 159 24.36 6.60 6.60
N ILE A 160 23.13 6.46 7.07
CA ILE A 160 22.64 7.07 8.31
C ILE A 160 23.40 6.42 9.48
N ARG A 161 24.00 7.24 10.32
CA ARG A 161 24.59 6.80 11.58
C ARG A 161 23.52 6.86 12.66
N LEU A 162 23.19 5.72 13.24
CA LEU A 162 22.19 5.57 14.31
C LEU A 162 22.81 5.91 15.67
#